data_788faba0eded23a13641a5b60dd68368
#
_entry.id   788faba0eded23a13641a5b60dd68368
#
_cell.length_a   1.000
_cell.length_b   1.000
_cell.length_c   1.000
_cell.angle_alpha   90.00
_cell.angle_beta   90.00
_cell.angle_gamma   90.00
#
_symmetry.space_group_name_H-M   'P 1'
#
loop_
_entity.id
_entity.type
_entity.pdbx_description
1 polymer ?
#
loop_
_entity_poly.entity_id
_entity_poly.type
_entity_poly.pdbx_seq_one_letter_code
_entity_poly.pdbx_strand_id
1 'polypeptide(L)'
;MTQKTEIPENWAVYIGRVEDKPAVFRLNLGLGETDLPLPQFTHCVRVNIVLKNPDEHGFSSDQERELLYDIEDTRLMPLLKETDLLAGVLTFDGAVTWYFYSQNAAALAPSLEEAFNTSDYTPEVEVANDPEWKTYTEFLYPNIYEHQSIKNSAVRHHCEQSGDHTDQERPIDHWLYFNTEKDMAEAIDKVKALGYEIQESGKIEPEEGDDPNEDLGYQLIITKVNTVEAIDPDTWDLIDVALDTNGQYDGWETVLVK
;
A
#
# COMPACT_ATOMS: atom_id res chain seq x y z
N MET A 1 -32.15 0.04 -12.31
CA MET A 1 -31.41 1.13 -11.66
C MET A 1 -30.09 0.51 -11.21
N THR A 2 -29.04 0.70 -11.96
CA THR A 2 -27.67 0.27 -11.58
C THR A 2 -27.25 1.12 -10.39
N GLN A 3 -27.03 0.49 -9.24
CA GLN A 3 -26.45 1.17 -8.09
C GLN A 3 -25.08 1.68 -8.53
N LYS A 4 -24.86 2.99 -8.40
CA LYS A 4 -23.54 3.59 -8.61
C LYS A 4 -22.63 3.00 -7.51
N THR A 5 -21.66 2.21 -7.89
CA THR A 5 -20.65 1.73 -6.95
C THR A 5 -19.81 2.97 -6.58
N GLU A 6 -20.00 3.51 -5.38
CA GLU A 6 -19.08 4.53 -4.85
C GLU A 6 -17.76 3.82 -4.52
N ILE A 7 -16.72 4.20 -5.24
CA ILE A 7 -15.37 3.70 -4.99
C ILE A 7 -14.72 4.65 -3.99
N PRO A 8 -14.30 4.16 -2.82
CA PRO A 8 -13.59 4.99 -1.86
C PRO A 8 -12.30 5.53 -2.46
N GLU A 9 -11.99 6.79 -2.21
CA GLU A 9 -10.70 7.37 -2.54
C GLU A 9 -9.74 7.15 -1.36
N ASN A 10 -8.87 6.16 -1.50
CA ASN A 10 -7.85 5.80 -0.52
C ASN A 10 -6.50 5.63 -1.23
N TRP A 11 -5.85 6.77 -1.55
CA TRP A 11 -4.60 6.78 -2.27
C TRP A 11 -3.40 6.53 -1.35
N ALA A 12 -2.56 5.59 -1.74
CA ALA A 12 -1.32 5.28 -1.05
C ALA A 12 -0.13 5.26 -2.02
N VAL A 13 1.06 5.47 -1.46
CA VAL A 13 2.33 5.32 -2.16
C VAL A 13 3.19 4.31 -1.40
N TYR A 14 3.77 3.38 -2.13
CA TYR A 14 4.74 2.45 -1.58
C TYR A 14 5.89 2.19 -2.55
N ILE A 15 7.01 1.73 -2.01
CA ILE A 15 8.16 1.29 -2.78
C ILE A 15 8.15 -0.24 -2.77
N GLY A 16 8.04 -0.82 -3.95
CA GLY A 16 8.13 -2.26 -4.18
C GLY A 16 9.27 -2.59 -5.14
N ARG A 17 9.22 -3.78 -5.72
CA ARG A 17 10.20 -4.25 -6.69
C ARG A 17 9.51 -4.83 -7.92
N VAL A 18 10.03 -4.47 -9.09
CA VAL A 18 9.66 -5.08 -10.37
C VAL A 18 10.95 -5.59 -11.00
N GLU A 19 11.01 -6.87 -11.39
CA GLU A 19 12.23 -7.48 -11.96
C GLU A 19 13.50 -7.21 -11.13
N ASP A 20 13.39 -7.33 -9.80
CA ASP A 20 14.46 -7.05 -8.82
C ASP A 20 14.99 -5.61 -8.76
N LYS A 21 14.37 -4.66 -9.48
CA LYS A 21 14.68 -3.24 -9.40
C LYS A 21 13.65 -2.52 -8.54
N PRO A 22 14.04 -1.40 -7.88
CA PRO A 22 13.09 -0.60 -7.10
C PRO A 22 12.04 0.04 -8.01
N ALA A 23 10.80 0.11 -7.52
CA ALA A 23 9.66 0.69 -8.21
C ALA A 23 8.79 1.48 -7.22
N VAL A 24 8.26 2.62 -7.64
CA VAL A 24 7.31 3.42 -6.85
C VAL A 24 5.91 3.20 -7.40
N PHE A 25 5.04 2.71 -6.54
CA PHE A 25 3.62 2.52 -6.83
C PHE A 25 2.81 3.58 -6.10
N ARG A 26 1.92 4.25 -6.80
CA ARG A 26 0.87 5.10 -6.26
C ARG A 26 -0.46 4.58 -6.74
N LEU A 27 -1.31 4.11 -5.84
CA LEU A 27 -2.56 3.48 -6.24
C LEU A 27 -3.71 3.81 -5.30
N ASN A 28 -4.94 3.67 -5.80
CA ASN A 28 -6.14 3.78 -5.01
C ASN A 28 -6.44 2.43 -4.32
N LEU A 29 -6.06 2.29 -3.04
CA LEU A 29 -6.37 1.12 -2.22
C LEU A 29 -7.87 0.92 -2.02
N GLY A 30 -8.68 2.00 -2.12
CA GLY A 30 -10.13 1.93 -1.99
C GLY A 30 -10.80 1.02 -3.04
N LEU A 31 -10.14 0.77 -4.17
CA LEU A 31 -10.59 -0.24 -5.13
C LEU A 31 -10.53 -1.66 -4.53
N GLY A 32 -9.50 -1.96 -3.76
CA GLY A 32 -9.35 -3.24 -3.05
C GLY A 32 -10.34 -3.44 -1.90
N GLU A 33 -10.99 -2.36 -1.43
CA GLU A 33 -12.06 -2.41 -0.43
C GLU A 33 -13.43 -2.72 -1.05
N THR A 34 -13.52 -2.77 -2.39
CA THR A 34 -14.73 -3.14 -3.12
C THR A 34 -14.76 -4.65 -3.45
N ASP A 35 -15.94 -5.16 -3.83
CA ASP A 35 -16.07 -6.53 -4.31
C ASP A 35 -15.48 -6.67 -5.73
N LEU A 36 -14.16 -6.77 -5.85
CA LEU A 36 -13.50 -7.02 -7.12
C LEU A 36 -13.74 -8.45 -7.62
N PRO A 37 -13.83 -8.67 -8.94
CA PRO A 37 -13.73 -7.69 -10.02
C PRO A 37 -15.02 -6.87 -10.20
N LEU A 38 -14.88 -5.59 -10.59
CA LEU A 38 -16.02 -4.77 -11.01
C LEU A 38 -16.41 -5.15 -12.46
N PRO A 39 -17.50 -5.89 -12.70
CA PRO A 39 -17.74 -6.58 -13.96
C PRO A 39 -17.98 -5.66 -15.16
N GLN A 40 -18.28 -4.38 -14.93
CA GLN A 40 -18.46 -3.39 -15.98
C GLN A 40 -17.14 -2.83 -16.52
N PHE A 41 -16.04 -2.92 -15.75
CA PHE A 41 -14.72 -2.42 -16.13
C PHE A 41 -13.82 -3.57 -16.57
N THR A 42 -13.91 -3.94 -17.83
CA THR A 42 -13.30 -5.17 -18.35
C THR A 42 -11.96 -4.96 -19.04
N HIS A 43 -11.53 -3.72 -19.19
CA HIS A 43 -10.28 -3.38 -19.87
C HIS A 43 -9.40 -2.51 -19.01
N CYS A 44 -8.11 -2.84 -18.97
CA CYS A 44 -7.05 -2.01 -18.44
C CYS A 44 -6.40 -1.24 -19.60
N VAL A 45 -6.40 0.09 -19.52
CA VAL A 45 -5.71 0.98 -20.44
C VAL A 45 -4.44 1.48 -19.74
N ARG A 46 -3.28 1.21 -20.34
CA ARG A 46 -1.98 1.65 -19.83
C ARG A 46 -1.45 2.78 -20.69
N VAL A 47 -1.02 3.86 -20.04
CA VAL A 47 -0.35 4.98 -20.70
C VAL A 47 1.05 5.06 -20.15
N ASN A 48 2.04 4.75 -20.97
CA ASN A 48 3.45 4.74 -20.59
C ASN A 48 4.18 5.92 -21.24
N ILE A 49 5.04 6.59 -20.47
CA ILE A 49 5.98 7.60 -20.97
C ILE A 49 7.38 7.32 -20.44
N VAL A 50 8.39 7.67 -21.22
CA VAL A 50 9.79 7.62 -20.78
C VAL A 50 10.15 8.94 -20.12
N LEU A 51 10.76 8.88 -18.93
CA LEU A 51 11.29 10.04 -18.23
C LEU A 51 12.46 10.66 -18.99
N LYS A 52 12.62 11.98 -18.89
CA LYS A 52 13.68 12.72 -19.59
C LYS A 52 15.00 12.67 -18.84
N ASN A 53 14.93 12.73 -17.52
CA ASN A 53 16.11 12.79 -16.66
C ASN A 53 15.87 11.93 -15.41
N PRO A 54 15.77 10.58 -15.57
CA PRO A 54 15.65 9.72 -14.41
C PRO A 54 16.96 9.69 -13.62
N ASP A 55 16.86 9.48 -12.31
CA ASP A 55 18.01 9.23 -11.44
C ASP A 55 18.62 7.82 -11.68
N GLU A 56 19.62 7.46 -10.89
CA GLU A 56 20.29 6.16 -10.97
C GLU A 56 19.37 4.97 -10.65
N HIS A 57 18.25 5.20 -10.00
CA HIS A 57 17.22 4.20 -9.68
C HIS A 57 16.07 4.19 -10.70
N GLY A 58 16.09 5.08 -11.67
CA GLY A 58 15.04 5.22 -12.67
C GLY A 58 13.85 6.06 -12.21
N PHE A 59 13.99 6.88 -11.16
CA PHE A 59 12.93 7.74 -10.65
C PHE A 59 13.01 9.16 -11.22
N SER A 60 11.86 9.84 -11.28
CA SER A 60 11.79 11.23 -11.76
C SER A 60 12.42 12.20 -10.75
N SER A 61 13.07 13.24 -11.26
CA SER A 61 13.41 14.40 -10.44
C SER A 61 12.15 15.08 -9.89
N ASP A 62 12.28 15.86 -8.81
CA ASP A 62 11.16 16.61 -8.23
C ASP A 62 10.46 17.49 -9.25
N GLN A 63 11.22 18.22 -10.07
CA GLN A 63 10.68 19.10 -11.09
C GLN A 63 9.91 18.32 -12.17
N GLU A 64 10.41 17.17 -12.60
CA GLU A 64 9.73 16.33 -13.58
C GLU A 64 8.47 15.70 -13.00
N ARG A 65 8.52 15.28 -11.73
CA ARG A 65 7.37 14.74 -11.01
C ARG A 65 6.22 15.77 -10.89
N GLU A 66 6.53 17.03 -10.54
CA GLU A 66 5.55 18.10 -10.50
C GLU A 66 4.90 18.33 -11.88
N LEU A 67 5.69 18.31 -12.96
CA LEU A 67 5.18 18.42 -14.32
C LEU A 67 4.24 17.24 -14.68
N LEU A 68 4.57 16.02 -14.26
CA LEU A 68 3.75 14.85 -14.52
C LEU A 68 2.44 14.89 -13.74
N TYR A 69 2.46 15.39 -12.50
CA TYR A 69 1.23 15.66 -11.74
C TYR A 69 0.36 16.72 -12.43
N ASP A 70 0.95 17.81 -12.95
CA ASP A 70 0.18 18.80 -13.70
C ASP A 70 -0.47 18.18 -14.96
N ILE A 71 0.24 17.34 -15.70
CA ILE A 71 -0.31 16.61 -16.85
C ILE A 71 -1.45 15.69 -16.42
N GLU A 72 -1.28 14.94 -15.35
CA GLU A 72 -2.32 14.07 -14.80
C GLU A 72 -3.57 14.89 -14.45
N ASP A 73 -3.42 15.91 -13.61
CA ASP A 73 -4.55 16.67 -13.06
C ASP A 73 -5.26 17.52 -14.12
N THR A 74 -4.50 18.13 -15.04
CA THR A 74 -5.07 19.09 -16.00
C THR A 74 -5.46 18.46 -17.34
N ARG A 75 -4.93 17.28 -17.67
CA ARG A 75 -5.14 16.67 -19.00
C ARG A 75 -5.72 15.26 -18.94
N LEU A 76 -5.24 14.39 -18.05
CA LEU A 76 -5.71 13.00 -17.99
C LEU A 76 -7.00 12.87 -17.19
N MET A 77 -7.01 13.39 -15.96
CA MET A 77 -8.18 13.29 -15.07
C MET A 77 -9.45 13.91 -15.65
N PRO A 78 -9.41 15.09 -16.34
CA PRO A 78 -10.60 15.67 -16.95
C PRO A 78 -11.23 14.87 -18.10
N LEU A 79 -10.49 13.91 -18.68
CA LEU A 79 -11.00 13.02 -19.73
C LEU A 79 -11.84 11.87 -19.16
N LEU A 80 -11.63 11.53 -17.89
CA LEU A 80 -12.30 10.39 -17.25
C LEU A 80 -13.79 10.71 -17.03
N LYS A 81 -14.61 9.73 -17.40
CA LYS A 81 -16.06 9.74 -17.20
C LYS A 81 -16.41 8.78 -16.06
N GLU A 82 -17.67 8.70 -15.68
CA GLU A 82 -18.17 7.68 -14.74
C GLU A 82 -17.91 6.24 -15.19
N THR A 83 -17.53 6.05 -16.44
CA THR A 83 -17.17 4.76 -17.06
C THR A 83 -15.68 4.45 -17.00
N ASP A 84 -14.88 5.30 -16.35
CA ASP A 84 -13.44 5.22 -16.36
C ASP A 84 -12.88 5.46 -14.97
N LEU A 85 -11.81 4.77 -14.59
CA LEU A 85 -11.17 4.84 -13.27
C LEU A 85 -9.66 4.90 -13.45
N LEU A 86 -8.98 5.79 -12.74
CA LEU A 86 -7.54 5.67 -12.51
C LEU A 86 -7.32 4.72 -11.33
N ALA A 87 -6.68 3.59 -11.59
CA ALA A 87 -6.41 2.58 -10.57
C ALA A 87 -5.06 2.81 -9.89
N GLY A 88 -4.05 3.24 -10.64
CA GLY A 88 -2.72 3.49 -10.08
C GLY A 88 -1.74 4.04 -11.09
N VAL A 89 -0.57 4.39 -10.58
CA VAL A 89 0.58 4.90 -11.34
C VAL A 89 1.83 4.21 -10.85
N LEU A 90 2.63 3.73 -11.78
CA LEU A 90 3.92 3.08 -11.53
C LEU A 90 5.05 3.96 -12.10
N THR A 91 6.06 4.24 -11.27
CA THR A 91 7.34 4.77 -11.74
C THR A 91 8.40 3.68 -11.62
N PHE A 92 8.95 3.26 -12.74
CA PHE A 92 9.86 2.14 -12.81
C PHE A 92 10.81 2.26 -14.00
N ASP A 93 12.09 1.98 -13.79
CA ASP A 93 13.14 1.85 -14.81
C ASP A 93 13.18 3.01 -15.83
N GLY A 94 13.00 4.25 -15.35
CA GLY A 94 13.04 5.45 -16.20
C GLY A 94 11.74 5.74 -16.95
N ALA A 95 10.62 5.15 -16.52
CA ALA A 95 9.32 5.38 -17.13
C ALA A 95 8.23 5.59 -16.07
N VAL A 96 7.13 6.24 -16.47
CA VAL A 96 5.90 6.37 -15.69
C VAL A 96 4.75 5.77 -16.48
N THR A 97 3.98 4.90 -15.82
CA THR A 97 2.81 4.24 -16.40
C THR A 97 1.57 4.50 -15.57
N TRP A 98 0.54 5.09 -16.16
CA TRP A 98 -0.80 5.22 -15.59
C TRP A 98 -1.65 4.01 -15.99
N TYR A 99 -2.40 3.48 -15.05
CA TYR A 99 -3.30 2.32 -15.22
C TYR A 99 -4.74 2.75 -15.02
N PHE A 100 -5.51 2.72 -16.11
CA PHE A 100 -6.93 3.06 -16.10
C PHE A 100 -7.77 1.82 -16.34
N TYR A 101 -8.86 1.66 -15.61
CA TYR A 101 -9.89 0.70 -15.95
C TYR A 101 -11.07 1.39 -16.61
N SER A 102 -11.60 0.81 -17.70
CA SER A 102 -12.64 1.44 -18.51
C SER A 102 -13.69 0.44 -18.98
N GLN A 103 -14.94 0.92 -19.02
CA GLN A 103 -16.06 0.23 -19.69
C GLN A 103 -16.01 0.46 -21.21
N ASN A 104 -15.30 1.49 -21.68
CA ASN A 104 -15.15 1.85 -23.09
C ASN A 104 -13.72 2.27 -23.44
N ALA A 105 -12.80 1.33 -23.32
CA ALA A 105 -11.38 1.55 -23.57
C ALA A 105 -11.11 2.04 -25.02
N ALA A 106 -11.93 1.64 -25.99
CA ALA A 106 -11.80 2.07 -27.39
C ALA A 106 -12.02 3.58 -27.57
N ALA A 107 -12.81 4.20 -26.70
CA ALA A 107 -12.98 5.66 -26.70
C ALA A 107 -11.96 6.36 -25.81
N LEU A 108 -11.58 5.75 -24.67
CA LEU A 108 -10.66 6.34 -23.71
C LEU A 108 -9.22 6.40 -24.24
N ALA A 109 -8.70 5.31 -24.81
CA ALA A 109 -7.30 5.19 -25.20
C ALA A 109 -6.84 6.30 -26.20
N PRO A 110 -7.56 6.60 -27.29
CA PRO A 110 -7.18 7.68 -28.18
C PRO A 110 -7.20 9.07 -27.50
N SER A 111 -8.14 9.30 -26.58
CA SER A 111 -8.24 10.58 -25.85
C SER A 111 -7.05 10.75 -24.89
N LEU A 112 -6.62 9.68 -24.23
CA LEU A 112 -5.43 9.70 -23.37
C LEU A 112 -4.15 9.94 -24.19
N GLU A 113 -4.03 9.35 -25.39
CA GLU A 113 -2.91 9.59 -26.31
C GLU A 113 -2.87 11.07 -26.76
N GLU A 114 -4.02 11.62 -27.15
CA GLU A 114 -4.14 13.02 -27.58
C GLU A 114 -3.81 14.03 -26.47
N ALA A 115 -3.99 13.69 -25.20
CA ALA A 115 -3.66 14.54 -24.06
C ALA A 115 -2.18 14.94 -24.01
N PHE A 116 -1.31 14.16 -24.63
CA PHE A 116 0.12 14.42 -24.69
C PHE A 116 0.58 15.25 -25.89
N ASN A 117 -0.29 15.53 -26.88
CA ASN A 117 0.07 16.23 -28.12
C ASN A 117 0.72 17.63 -27.91
N THR A 118 0.46 18.26 -26.76
CA THR A 118 1.04 19.55 -26.39
C THR A 118 2.10 19.45 -25.32
N SER A 119 2.55 18.24 -25.00
CA SER A 119 3.63 17.96 -24.07
C SER A 119 4.90 17.56 -24.82
N ASP A 120 6.02 17.54 -24.10
CA ASP A 120 7.28 17.04 -24.64
C ASP A 120 7.44 15.52 -24.46
N TYR A 121 6.38 14.79 -24.09
CA TYR A 121 6.37 13.34 -23.94
C TYR A 121 5.62 12.69 -25.09
N THR A 122 6.11 11.52 -25.49
CA THR A 122 5.43 10.65 -26.46
C THR A 122 4.86 9.47 -25.68
N PRO A 123 3.54 9.36 -25.52
CA PRO A 123 2.93 8.25 -24.81
C PRO A 123 2.93 6.99 -25.68
N GLU A 124 3.07 5.84 -25.02
CA GLU A 124 2.70 4.55 -25.57
C GLU A 124 1.42 4.10 -24.86
N VAL A 125 0.34 3.90 -25.62
CA VAL A 125 -0.96 3.54 -25.06
C VAL A 125 -1.33 2.13 -25.47
N GLU A 126 -1.55 1.28 -24.46
CA GLU A 126 -1.93 -0.11 -24.65
C GLU A 126 -3.29 -0.40 -23.98
N VAL A 127 -4.08 -1.25 -24.63
CA VAL A 127 -5.36 -1.74 -24.09
C VAL A 127 -5.27 -3.24 -23.90
N ALA A 128 -5.44 -3.69 -22.67
CA ALA A 128 -5.51 -5.10 -22.31
C ALA A 128 -6.93 -5.48 -21.88
N ASN A 129 -7.40 -6.66 -22.31
CA ASN A 129 -8.61 -7.24 -21.75
C ASN A 129 -8.28 -7.86 -20.40
N ASP A 130 -8.84 -7.29 -19.32
CA ASP A 130 -8.57 -7.68 -17.93
C ASP A 130 -9.85 -7.71 -17.08
N PRO A 131 -10.82 -8.59 -17.43
CA PRO A 131 -12.10 -8.66 -16.73
C PRO A 131 -11.99 -9.21 -15.31
N GLU A 132 -10.87 -9.86 -14.97
CA GLU A 132 -10.57 -10.40 -13.64
C GLU A 132 -9.75 -9.40 -12.78
N TRP A 133 -9.40 -8.23 -13.32
CA TRP A 133 -8.64 -7.20 -12.63
C TRP A 133 -7.24 -7.64 -12.15
N LYS A 134 -6.62 -8.59 -12.85
CA LYS A 134 -5.31 -9.14 -12.47
C LYS A 134 -4.20 -8.09 -12.46
N THR A 135 -4.24 -7.13 -13.39
CA THR A 135 -3.27 -6.03 -13.36
C THR A 135 -3.33 -5.26 -12.05
N TYR A 136 -4.54 -5.05 -11.49
CA TYR A 136 -4.66 -4.39 -10.20
C TYR A 136 -4.34 -5.33 -9.04
N THR A 137 -4.97 -6.50 -8.97
CA THR A 137 -4.93 -7.38 -7.79
C THR A 137 -3.63 -8.18 -7.64
N GLU A 138 -2.97 -8.53 -8.77
CA GLU A 138 -1.77 -9.36 -8.75
C GLU A 138 -0.49 -8.58 -9.02
N PHE A 139 -0.58 -7.36 -9.60
CA PHE A 139 0.60 -6.57 -9.96
C PHE A 139 0.68 -5.22 -9.24
N LEU A 140 -0.43 -4.45 -9.19
CA LEU A 140 -0.40 -3.12 -8.57
C LEU A 140 -0.68 -3.14 -7.06
N TYR A 141 -1.46 -4.11 -6.58
CA TYR A 141 -1.87 -4.15 -5.17
C TYR A 141 -0.72 -4.60 -4.28
N PRO A 142 -0.46 -3.91 -3.16
CA PRO A 142 0.67 -4.22 -2.29
C PRO A 142 0.52 -5.61 -1.65
N ASN A 143 1.62 -6.32 -1.51
CA ASN A 143 1.70 -7.51 -0.69
C ASN A 143 1.62 -7.15 0.81
N ILE A 144 1.62 -8.15 1.70
CA ILE A 144 1.45 -7.95 3.15
C ILE A 144 2.55 -7.04 3.75
N TYR A 145 3.79 -7.13 3.27
CA TYR A 145 4.91 -6.33 3.77
C TYR A 145 4.82 -4.87 3.27
N GLU A 146 4.50 -4.70 1.98
CA GLU A 146 4.29 -3.39 1.37
C GLU A 146 3.09 -2.68 2.00
N HIS A 147 2.01 -3.43 2.29
CA HIS A 147 0.84 -2.91 3.00
C HIS A 147 1.20 -2.44 4.42
N GLN A 148 2.05 -3.19 5.13
CA GLN A 148 2.55 -2.77 6.43
C GLN A 148 3.43 -1.52 6.31
N SER A 149 4.29 -1.42 5.31
CA SER A 149 5.11 -0.22 5.07
C SER A 149 4.27 1.03 4.76
N ILE A 150 3.12 0.88 4.09
CA ILE A 150 2.15 1.97 3.91
C ILE A 150 1.61 2.44 5.27
N LYS A 151 1.20 1.50 6.14
CA LYS A 151 0.74 1.82 7.51
C LYS A 151 1.86 2.51 8.32
N ASN A 152 3.07 1.98 8.27
CA ASN A 152 4.24 2.54 8.95
C ASN A 152 4.53 3.97 8.49
N SER A 153 4.46 4.23 7.18
CA SER A 153 4.64 5.58 6.61
C SER A 153 3.59 6.57 7.09
N ALA A 154 2.34 6.13 7.22
CA ALA A 154 1.26 6.98 7.75
C ALA A 154 1.51 7.38 9.21
N VAL A 155 1.94 6.43 10.05
CA VAL A 155 2.30 6.70 11.46
C VAL A 155 3.52 7.61 11.54
N ARG A 156 4.58 7.33 10.75
CA ARG A 156 5.79 8.17 10.68
C ARG A 156 5.46 9.61 10.33
N HIS A 157 4.64 9.81 9.30
CA HIS A 157 4.20 11.13 8.88
C HIS A 157 3.39 11.85 9.97
N HIS A 158 2.52 11.13 10.69
CA HIS A 158 1.78 11.70 11.82
C HIS A 158 2.72 12.13 12.96
N CYS A 159 3.73 11.33 13.27
CA CYS A 159 4.77 11.67 14.24
C CYS A 159 5.52 12.95 13.85
N GLU A 160 5.98 13.05 12.60
CA GLU A 160 6.67 14.23 12.06
C GLU A 160 5.80 15.49 12.14
N GLN A 161 4.53 15.40 11.72
CA GLN A 161 3.58 16.51 11.83
C GLN A 161 3.32 16.94 13.28
N SER A 162 3.44 16.01 14.23
CA SER A 162 3.31 16.27 15.66
C SER A 162 4.59 16.84 16.29
N GLY A 163 5.66 17.07 15.50
CA GLY A 163 6.95 17.59 15.98
C GLY A 163 7.77 16.55 16.74
N ASP A 164 7.61 15.28 16.38
CA ASP A 164 8.37 14.16 16.93
C ASP A 164 9.77 14.07 16.29
N HIS A 165 10.75 13.66 17.09
CA HIS A 165 12.08 13.28 16.63
C HIS A 165 12.10 11.80 16.26
N THR A 166 11.68 11.46 15.03
CA THR A 166 11.51 10.08 14.53
C THR A 166 12.81 9.27 14.45
N ASP A 167 13.97 9.96 14.45
CA ASP A 167 15.33 9.44 14.47
C ASP A 167 15.83 9.03 15.87
N GLN A 168 15.09 9.39 16.94
CA GLN A 168 15.49 9.03 18.31
C GLN A 168 14.97 7.66 18.71
N GLU A 169 15.87 6.87 19.33
CA GLU A 169 15.55 5.56 19.90
C GLU A 169 14.55 5.68 21.05
N ARG A 170 13.56 4.78 21.05
CA ARG A 170 12.53 4.67 22.09
C ARG A 170 11.94 3.27 22.13
N PRO A 171 11.28 2.87 23.24
CA PRO A 171 10.48 1.65 23.24
C PRO A 171 9.37 1.76 22.21
N ILE A 172 9.21 0.70 21.40
CA ILE A 172 8.12 0.53 20.45
C ILE A 172 7.43 -0.78 20.82
N ASP A 173 6.13 -0.70 21.05
CA ASP A 173 5.32 -1.83 21.42
C ASP A 173 4.60 -2.39 20.19
N HIS A 174 4.52 -3.74 20.11
CA HIS A 174 3.92 -4.44 18.98
C HIS A 174 2.91 -5.46 19.47
N TRP A 175 1.83 -5.65 18.68
CA TRP A 175 0.72 -6.57 18.98
C TRP A 175 0.67 -7.72 17.99
N LEU A 176 0.59 -8.94 18.54
CA LEU A 176 0.34 -10.16 17.78
C LEU A 176 -0.84 -10.91 18.41
N TYR A 177 -1.66 -11.52 17.55
CA TYR A 177 -2.83 -12.27 17.95
C TYR A 177 -2.77 -13.71 17.45
N PHE A 178 -3.29 -14.65 18.25
CA PHE A 178 -3.25 -16.08 17.96
C PHE A 178 -4.57 -16.75 18.33
N ASN A 179 -4.93 -17.81 17.59
CA ASN A 179 -6.11 -18.61 17.91
C ASN A 179 -5.84 -19.63 19.02
N THR A 180 -4.59 -20.02 19.28
CA THR A 180 -4.23 -21.03 20.29
C THR A 180 -3.06 -20.57 21.16
N GLU A 181 -3.06 -21.02 22.43
CA GLU A 181 -1.95 -20.80 23.36
C GLU A 181 -0.63 -21.40 22.83
N LYS A 182 -0.71 -22.52 22.12
CA LYS A 182 0.45 -23.19 21.55
C LYS A 182 1.13 -22.30 20.49
N ASP A 183 0.36 -21.73 19.56
CA ASP A 183 0.88 -20.87 18.50
C ASP A 183 1.53 -19.60 19.10
N MET A 184 0.89 -19.00 20.12
CA MET A 184 1.46 -17.89 20.87
C MET A 184 2.78 -18.28 21.57
N ALA A 185 2.85 -19.46 22.19
CA ALA A 185 4.07 -19.91 22.86
C ALA A 185 5.24 -20.13 21.87
N GLU A 186 4.97 -20.65 20.67
CA GLU A 186 5.96 -20.78 19.61
C GLU A 186 6.44 -19.39 19.11
N ALA A 187 5.54 -18.41 19.02
CA ALA A 187 5.89 -17.03 18.66
C ALA A 187 6.77 -16.35 19.72
N ILE A 188 6.51 -16.59 21.02
CA ILE A 188 7.31 -16.05 22.14
C ILE A 188 8.78 -16.40 22.00
N ASP A 189 9.10 -17.65 21.64
CA ASP A 189 10.49 -18.08 21.48
C ASP A 189 11.16 -17.37 20.28
N LYS A 190 10.42 -17.19 19.19
CA LYS A 190 10.91 -16.50 17.98
C LYS A 190 11.17 -15.01 18.24
N VAL A 191 10.22 -14.27 18.85
CA VAL A 191 10.38 -12.84 19.11
C VAL A 191 11.50 -12.57 20.11
N LYS A 192 11.71 -13.44 21.11
CA LYS A 192 12.86 -13.35 22.00
C LYS A 192 14.20 -13.51 21.27
N ALA A 193 14.25 -14.41 20.28
CA ALA A 193 15.45 -14.59 19.44
C ALA A 193 15.75 -13.35 18.58
N LEU A 194 14.72 -12.55 18.23
CA LEU A 194 14.86 -11.27 17.53
C LEU A 194 15.16 -10.08 18.45
N GLY A 195 15.27 -10.33 19.78
CA GLY A 195 15.64 -9.34 20.77
C GLY A 195 14.48 -8.54 21.37
N TYR A 196 13.25 -9.01 21.23
CA TYR A 196 12.09 -8.41 21.88
C TYR A 196 11.94 -8.85 23.33
N GLU A 197 11.44 -7.95 24.17
CA GLU A 197 10.99 -8.23 25.54
C GLU A 197 9.48 -8.44 25.55
N ILE A 198 9.00 -9.42 26.32
CA ILE A 198 7.58 -9.69 26.48
C ILE A 198 7.01 -8.72 27.51
N GLN A 199 6.04 -7.91 27.12
CA GLN A 199 5.29 -7.03 28.01
C GLN A 199 4.06 -7.77 28.59
N GLU A 200 3.30 -8.41 27.70
CA GLU A 200 2.11 -9.15 28.09
C GLU A 200 1.91 -10.37 27.17
N SER A 201 1.40 -11.47 27.73
CA SER A 201 1.01 -12.63 26.94
C SER A 201 -0.09 -13.41 27.68
N GLY A 202 -1.14 -13.79 26.95
CA GLY A 202 -2.23 -14.56 27.56
C GLY A 202 -3.50 -14.57 26.73
N LYS A 203 -4.52 -15.20 27.30
CA LYS A 203 -5.85 -15.22 26.71
C LYS A 203 -6.50 -13.84 26.82
N ILE A 204 -7.16 -13.42 25.74
CA ILE A 204 -7.89 -12.16 25.72
C ILE A 204 -9.16 -12.32 26.54
N GLU A 205 -9.35 -11.46 27.56
CA GLU A 205 -10.55 -11.41 28.37
C GLU A 205 -11.59 -10.51 27.71
N PRO A 206 -12.87 -10.94 27.64
CA PRO A 206 -13.94 -10.10 27.08
C PRO A 206 -14.10 -8.78 27.85
N GLU A 207 -14.30 -7.69 27.13
CA GLU A 207 -14.62 -6.37 27.72
C GLU A 207 -16.11 -6.24 28.04
N GLU A 208 -16.48 -5.14 28.74
CA GLU A 208 -17.87 -4.85 29.08
C GLU A 208 -18.70 -4.58 27.82
N GLY A 209 -19.52 -5.54 27.42
CA GLY A 209 -20.38 -5.48 26.22
C GLY A 209 -20.11 -6.59 25.20
N ASP A 210 -19.02 -7.34 25.37
CA ASP A 210 -18.71 -8.50 24.52
C ASP A 210 -19.56 -9.72 24.93
N ASP A 211 -19.68 -10.69 24.03
CA ASP A 211 -20.25 -12.00 24.39
C ASP A 211 -19.26 -12.74 25.31
N PRO A 212 -19.61 -13.03 26.58
CA PRO A 212 -18.72 -13.69 27.52
C PRO A 212 -18.35 -15.13 27.09
N ASN A 213 -19.00 -15.68 26.07
CA ASN A 213 -18.71 -17.01 25.52
C ASN A 213 -17.89 -16.95 24.21
N GLU A 214 -17.58 -15.76 23.71
CA GLU A 214 -16.74 -15.61 22.54
C GLU A 214 -15.29 -15.98 22.87
N ASP A 215 -14.68 -16.80 22.02
CA ASP A 215 -13.26 -17.12 22.14
C ASP A 215 -12.45 -16.08 21.33
N LEU A 216 -11.97 -15.05 22.02
CA LEU A 216 -11.20 -13.95 21.45
C LEU A 216 -9.74 -14.33 21.16
N GLY A 217 -9.33 -15.57 21.48
CA GLY A 217 -7.98 -16.05 21.27
C GLY A 217 -6.95 -15.54 22.29
N TYR A 218 -5.71 -15.36 21.83
CA TYR A 218 -4.55 -15.03 22.65
C TYR A 218 -3.84 -13.83 22.10
N GLN A 219 -3.36 -12.95 22.98
CA GLN A 219 -2.59 -11.76 22.68
C GLN A 219 -1.16 -11.89 23.16
N LEU A 220 -0.24 -11.36 22.38
CA LEU A 220 1.16 -11.20 22.73
C LEU A 220 1.56 -9.73 22.45
N ILE A 221 1.93 -9.01 23.51
CA ILE A 221 2.48 -7.64 23.43
C ILE A 221 3.97 -7.72 23.72
N ILE A 222 4.75 -7.19 22.82
CA ILE A 222 6.21 -7.21 22.89
C ILE A 222 6.76 -5.80 22.65
N THR A 223 7.94 -5.52 23.19
CA THR A 223 8.62 -4.25 23.03
C THR A 223 10.06 -4.43 22.57
N LYS A 224 10.55 -3.46 21.80
CA LYS A 224 11.95 -3.34 21.41
C LYS A 224 12.31 -1.87 21.28
N VAL A 225 13.55 -1.51 21.65
CA VAL A 225 14.05 -0.15 21.44
C VAL A 225 14.49 -0.02 19.99
N ASN A 226 13.87 0.92 19.27
CA ASN A 226 14.22 1.28 17.90
C ASN A 226 13.80 2.74 17.61
N THR A 227 14.07 3.22 16.40
CA THR A 227 13.59 4.51 15.89
C THR A 227 12.31 4.29 15.04
N VAL A 228 11.43 5.29 15.02
CA VAL A 228 10.24 5.27 14.14
C VAL A 228 10.66 5.25 12.67
N GLU A 229 11.80 5.87 12.35
CA GLU A 229 12.35 5.91 10.99
C GLU A 229 12.74 4.52 10.47
N ALA A 230 13.27 3.64 11.33
CA ALA A 230 13.80 2.32 10.97
C ALA A 230 12.81 1.17 11.27
N ILE A 231 11.51 1.43 11.38
CA ILE A 231 10.52 0.44 11.86
C ILE A 231 10.19 -0.66 10.85
N ASP A 232 10.36 -0.43 9.55
CA ASP A 232 9.91 -1.37 8.50
C ASP A 232 10.50 -2.77 8.66
N PRO A 233 11.82 -2.98 8.81
CA PRO A 233 12.39 -4.32 9.01
C PRO A 233 11.82 -5.04 10.21
N ASP A 234 11.64 -4.37 11.34
CA ASP A 234 11.09 -4.96 12.56
C ASP A 234 9.65 -5.45 12.33
N THR A 235 8.82 -4.67 11.64
CA THR A 235 7.44 -5.07 11.33
C THR A 235 7.37 -6.23 10.34
N TRP A 236 8.29 -6.31 9.39
CA TRP A 236 8.37 -7.43 8.44
C TRP A 236 8.79 -8.73 9.15
N ASP A 237 9.81 -8.69 10.01
CA ASP A 237 10.22 -9.84 10.82
C ASP A 237 9.06 -10.37 11.69
N LEU A 238 8.24 -9.46 12.25
CA LEU A 238 7.08 -9.84 13.07
C LEU A 238 5.92 -10.40 12.22
N ILE A 239 5.75 -9.94 10.98
CA ILE A 239 4.83 -10.58 10.03
C ILE A 239 5.27 -12.02 9.76
N ASP A 240 6.57 -12.25 9.52
CA ASP A 240 7.12 -13.60 9.31
C ASP A 240 6.89 -14.49 10.53
N VAL A 241 7.14 -13.97 11.74
CA VAL A 241 6.84 -14.70 12.98
C VAL A 241 5.36 -15.07 13.07
N ALA A 242 4.46 -14.12 12.79
CA ALA A 242 3.02 -14.36 12.84
C ALA A 242 2.59 -15.42 11.82
N LEU A 243 3.03 -15.33 10.56
CA LEU A 243 2.74 -16.31 9.51
C LEU A 243 3.26 -17.71 9.87
N ASP A 244 4.47 -17.82 10.39
CA ASP A 244 5.10 -19.06 10.78
C ASP A 244 4.42 -19.76 11.98
N THR A 245 3.67 -18.98 12.78
CA THR A 245 3.04 -19.46 14.01
C THR A 245 1.51 -19.37 13.99
N ASN A 246 0.91 -19.34 12.78
CA ASN A 246 -0.54 -19.23 12.54
C ASN A 246 -1.20 -18.07 13.31
N GLY A 247 -0.46 -16.98 13.51
CA GLY A 247 -0.93 -15.75 14.14
C GLY A 247 -1.17 -14.63 13.15
N GLN A 248 -1.47 -13.46 13.70
CA GLN A 248 -1.61 -12.22 12.97
C GLN A 248 -0.80 -11.12 13.65
N TYR A 249 0.00 -10.41 12.88
CA TYR A 249 0.60 -9.14 13.30
C TYR A 249 -0.40 -8.02 13.06
N ASP A 250 -0.73 -7.25 14.10
CA ASP A 250 -1.72 -6.18 14.02
C ASP A 250 -1.09 -4.81 13.73
N GLY A 251 -0.03 -4.49 14.49
CA GLY A 251 0.64 -3.22 14.36
C GLY A 251 1.54 -2.87 15.54
N TRP A 252 1.85 -1.57 15.65
CA TRP A 252 2.72 -1.05 16.69
C TRP A 252 2.30 0.34 17.14
N GLU A 253 2.72 0.69 18.34
CA GLU A 253 2.59 2.05 18.86
C GLU A 253 3.86 2.50 19.60
N THR A 254 3.97 3.80 19.82
CA THR A 254 5.05 4.38 20.62
C THR A 254 4.65 5.76 21.17
N VAL A 255 5.46 6.27 22.08
CA VAL A 255 5.31 7.63 22.61
C VAL A 255 6.03 8.65 21.74
N LEU A 256 5.50 9.87 21.65
CA LEU A 256 6.18 10.97 20.96
C LEU A 256 7.38 11.47 21.77
N VAL A 257 8.49 11.68 21.08
CA VAL A 257 9.72 12.28 21.63
C VAL A 257 9.87 13.69 21.05
N LYS A 258 9.81 14.70 21.91
CA LYS A 258 9.87 16.14 21.54
C LYS A 258 11.12 16.79 22.07
#